data_7435547fc8f654b8624b04a712853f7b
#
_entry.id   7435547fc8f654b8624b04a712853f7b
#
_cell.length_a   1.000
_cell.length_b   1.000
_cell.length_c   1.000
_cell.angle_alpha   90.00
_cell.angle_beta   90.00
_cell.angle_gamma   90.00
#
_symmetry.space_group_name_H-M   'P 1'
#
loop_
_entity.id
_entity.type
_entity.pdbx_description
1 polymer ?
#
loop_
_entity_poly.entity_id
_entity_poly.type
_entity_poly.pdbx_seq_one_letter_code
_entity_poly.pdbx_strand_id
1 'polypeptide(L)'
;MAPREPIHAGSGEPILMLHPFLCSQNVWRTVADQLADTGRFEVFAPTMIGHHGGRKSPTWFLETSALVDDVEQRLDELGWQTAHIVGNSLGGWVAFELERRGRAKTLTAIAPAGGWSQHSVTKYETVLKFILGGPALIAARLVGPRIINLPFARRLATLPVSGPADGPRDVDLRDLVEDATHCHAYLQLLVKTLRMPGLLELASLGVPTQLVVCGRDRVFPAPRGHRYFLNHLPDTAEVIELDALGHIPMLEAPGRITDVIADFVDRQGRPQQAIS
;
A
#
# COMPACT_ATOMS: atom_id res chain seq x y z
N MET A 1 14.12 15.46 11.04
CA MET A 1 12.74 15.48 11.50
C MET A 1 12.52 14.23 12.34
N ALA A 2 11.79 14.30 13.45
CA ALA A 2 11.40 13.10 14.20
C ALA A 2 10.40 12.28 13.40
N PRO A 3 10.37 10.94 13.55
CA PRO A 3 9.32 10.12 12.98
C PRO A 3 7.93 10.58 13.47
N ARG A 4 6.92 10.46 12.60
CA ARG A 4 5.52 10.66 13.02
C ARG A 4 5.08 9.47 13.87
N GLU A 5 4.24 9.73 14.87
CA GLU A 5 3.55 8.66 15.57
C GLU A 5 2.70 7.88 14.57
N PRO A 6 2.78 6.54 14.56
CA PRO A 6 1.95 5.72 13.69
C PRO A 6 0.47 5.87 14.06
N ILE A 7 -0.41 5.63 13.08
CA ILE A 7 -1.82 5.43 13.42
C ILE A 7 -1.92 4.12 14.19
N HIS A 8 -2.43 4.19 15.42
CA HIS A 8 -2.70 3.03 16.26
C HIS A 8 -4.03 3.27 16.96
N ALA A 9 -5.05 2.49 16.62
CA ALA A 9 -6.42 2.74 17.03
C ALA A 9 -7.21 1.46 17.22
N GLY A 10 -8.23 1.51 18.09
CA GLY A 10 -9.12 0.40 18.37
C GLY A 10 -8.51 -0.65 19.31
N SER A 11 -9.17 -1.80 19.37
CA SER A 11 -8.75 -2.98 20.13
C SER A 11 -9.40 -4.23 19.54
N GLY A 12 -8.77 -5.39 19.66
CA GLY A 12 -9.29 -6.65 19.13
C GLY A 12 -8.31 -7.36 18.20
N GLU A 13 -8.77 -7.86 17.06
CA GLU A 13 -7.92 -8.56 16.10
C GLU A 13 -6.92 -7.59 15.43
N PRO A 14 -5.62 -7.92 15.41
CA PRO A 14 -4.59 -7.03 14.90
C PRO A 14 -4.63 -6.91 13.38
N ILE A 15 -4.73 -5.69 12.88
CA ILE A 15 -4.64 -5.33 11.45
C ILE A 15 -3.45 -4.40 11.23
N LEU A 16 -2.50 -4.84 10.40
CA LEU A 16 -1.40 -4.01 9.91
C LEU A 16 -1.76 -3.42 8.54
N MET A 17 -1.60 -2.09 8.38
CA MET A 17 -1.85 -1.40 7.10
C MET A 17 -0.59 -0.74 6.56
N LEU A 18 -0.20 -1.07 5.33
CA LEU A 18 1.02 -0.62 4.67
C LEU A 18 0.72 0.27 3.46
N HIS A 19 1.26 1.48 3.48
CA HIS A 19 1.00 2.52 2.49
C HIS A 19 1.76 2.31 1.17
N PRO A 20 1.32 2.93 0.04
CA PRO A 20 2.02 2.88 -1.23
C PRO A 20 3.30 3.76 -1.23
N PHE A 21 4.12 3.58 -2.27
CA PHE A 21 5.29 4.42 -2.52
C PHE A 21 4.93 5.90 -2.59
N LEU A 22 5.79 6.77 -2.08
CA LEU A 22 5.62 8.23 -2.01
C LEU A 22 4.49 8.72 -1.07
N CYS A 23 3.88 7.84 -0.31
CA CYS A 23 2.85 8.17 0.66
C CYS A 23 3.34 7.94 2.09
N SER A 24 2.45 8.13 3.05
CA SER A 24 2.62 7.80 4.45
C SER A 24 1.38 7.10 5.00
N GLN A 25 1.38 6.81 6.28
CA GLN A 25 0.21 6.29 7.01
C GLN A 25 -1.08 7.11 6.79
N ASN A 26 -0.96 8.39 6.40
CA ASN A 26 -2.10 9.29 6.25
C ASN A 26 -3.14 8.80 5.24
N VAL A 27 -2.73 8.02 4.23
CA VAL A 27 -3.67 7.44 3.25
C VAL A 27 -4.65 6.45 3.89
N TRP A 28 -4.31 5.90 5.04
CA TRP A 28 -5.12 4.94 5.78
C TRP A 28 -6.03 5.55 6.85
N ARG A 29 -5.88 6.85 7.15
CA ARG A 29 -6.56 7.52 8.28
C ARG A 29 -8.03 7.15 8.38
N THR A 30 -8.81 7.40 7.33
CA THR A 30 -10.27 7.17 7.36
C THR A 30 -10.62 5.69 7.46
N VAL A 31 -9.89 4.81 6.77
CA VAL A 31 -10.13 3.36 6.83
C VAL A 31 -9.76 2.81 8.21
N ALA A 32 -8.65 3.29 8.79
CA ALA A 32 -8.22 2.88 10.13
C ALA A 32 -9.24 3.29 11.20
N ASP A 33 -9.74 4.54 11.14
CA ASP A 33 -10.79 5.02 12.04
C ASP A 33 -12.06 4.17 11.91
N GLN A 34 -12.52 3.92 10.69
CA GLN A 34 -13.73 3.11 10.44
C GLN A 34 -13.60 1.65 10.93
N LEU A 35 -12.43 1.02 10.76
CA LEU A 35 -12.20 -0.33 11.27
C LEU A 35 -12.15 -0.34 12.80
N ALA A 36 -11.46 0.61 13.41
CA ALA A 36 -11.38 0.76 14.86
C ALA A 36 -12.75 0.99 15.49
N ASP A 37 -13.59 1.82 14.87
CA ASP A 37 -14.95 2.14 15.33
C ASP A 37 -15.88 0.92 15.35
N THR A 38 -15.54 -0.16 14.63
CA THR A 38 -16.28 -1.43 14.74
C THR A 38 -16.13 -2.11 16.10
N GLY A 39 -15.11 -1.73 16.89
CA GLY A 39 -14.77 -2.36 18.18
C GLY A 39 -14.22 -3.79 18.06
N ARG A 40 -13.89 -4.25 16.84
CA ARG A 40 -13.42 -5.61 16.56
C ARG A 40 -11.92 -5.68 16.28
N PHE A 41 -11.35 -4.60 15.82
CA PHE A 41 -9.98 -4.57 15.27
C PHE A 41 -9.10 -3.59 16.03
N GLU A 42 -7.87 -4.00 16.24
CA GLU A 42 -6.76 -3.14 16.63
C GLU A 42 -5.94 -2.84 15.38
N VAL A 43 -5.97 -1.59 14.91
CA VAL A 43 -5.37 -1.18 13.65
C VAL A 43 -4.06 -0.48 13.89
N PHE A 44 -3.01 -0.90 13.20
CA PHE A 44 -1.71 -0.26 13.19
C PHE A 44 -1.28 0.07 11.75
N ALA A 45 -1.06 1.36 11.48
CA ALA A 45 -0.59 1.82 10.19
C ALA A 45 0.65 2.71 10.38
N PRO A 46 1.85 2.15 10.23
CA PRO A 46 3.09 2.90 10.33
C PRO A 46 3.45 3.59 9.02
N THR A 47 4.18 4.70 9.09
CA THR A 47 4.94 5.17 7.93
C THR A 47 6.22 4.36 7.79
N MET A 48 6.40 3.69 6.66
CA MET A 48 7.55 2.84 6.38
C MET A 48 8.86 3.66 6.31
N ILE A 49 9.95 3.01 6.69
CA ILE A 49 11.30 3.58 6.67
C ILE A 49 11.62 4.24 5.31
N GLY A 50 12.30 5.38 5.35
CA GLY A 50 12.70 6.12 4.15
C GLY A 50 11.61 7.01 3.54
N HIS A 51 10.34 6.89 3.96
CA HIS A 51 9.24 7.78 3.59
C HIS A 51 9.11 8.95 4.56
N HIS A 52 8.37 9.98 4.14
CA HIS A 52 8.20 11.20 4.94
C HIS A 52 7.44 10.92 6.24
N GLY A 53 8.09 11.16 7.37
CA GLY A 53 7.55 10.83 8.70
C GLY A 53 7.82 9.39 9.16
N GLY A 54 8.48 8.57 8.36
CA GLY A 54 8.95 7.25 8.77
C GLY A 54 10.26 7.31 9.58
N ARG A 55 10.65 6.17 10.16
CA ARG A 55 11.97 6.03 10.79
C ARG A 55 13.07 6.29 9.76
N LYS A 56 14.21 6.75 10.21
CA LYS A 56 15.39 6.90 9.34
C LYS A 56 15.96 5.54 8.98
N SER A 57 16.42 5.40 7.72
CA SER A 57 17.18 4.23 7.33
C SER A 57 18.45 4.10 8.18
N PRO A 58 18.74 2.92 8.72
CA PRO A 58 19.98 2.68 9.46
C PRO A 58 21.21 2.72 8.55
N THR A 59 21.03 2.57 7.25
CA THR A 59 22.08 2.58 6.25
C THR A 59 21.89 3.71 5.25
N TRP A 60 23.01 4.16 4.66
CA TRP A 60 22.99 5.20 3.62
C TRP A 60 22.18 4.77 2.38
N PHE A 61 22.21 3.48 2.05
CA PHE A 61 21.39 2.90 1.00
C PHE A 61 20.27 2.04 1.62
N LEU A 62 19.05 2.36 1.29
CA LEU A 62 17.89 1.59 1.71
C LEU A 62 17.82 0.29 0.91
N GLU A 63 18.05 -0.84 1.58
CA GLU A 63 17.75 -2.15 1.02
C GLU A 63 16.23 -2.41 1.13
N THR A 64 15.69 -3.16 0.17
CA THR A 64 14.25 -3.49 0.20
C THR A 64 13.89 -4.39 1.37
N SER A 65 14.81 -5.27 1.79
CA SER A 65 14.64 -6.04 3.03
C SER A 65 14.47 -5.16 4.25
N ALA A 66 15.14 -3.99 4.31
CA ALA A 66 15.02 -3.08 5.44
C ALA A 66 13.60 -2.49 5.61
N LEU A 67 12.80 -2.41 4.52
CA LEU A 67 11.38 -2.06 4.64
C LEU A 67 10.61 -3.13 5.42
N VAL A 68 10.88 -4.38 5.13
CA VAL A 68 10.24 -5.53 5.79
C VAL A 68 10.73 -5.67 7.22
N ASP A 69 12.05 -5.52 7.44
CA ASP A 69 12.70 -5.62 8.76
C ASP A 69 12.18 -4.54 9.72
N ASP A 70 12.00 -3.27 9.26
CA ASP A 70 11.42 -2.19 10.07
C ASP A 70 9.98 -2.48 10.47
N VAL A 71 9.18 -3.00 9.55
CA VAL A 71 7.78 -3.34 9.84
C VAL A 71 7.70 -4.53 10.79
N GLU A 72 8.51 -5.56 10.58
CA GLU A 72 8.58 -6.74 11.44
C GLU A 72 8.99 -6.37 12.87
N GLN A 73 10.01 -5.52 13.01
CA GLN A 73 10.42 -4.99 14.31
C GLN A 73 9.27 -4.25 15.02
N ARG A 74 8.44 -3.49 14.28
CA ARG A 74 7.28 -2.80 14.87
C ARG A 74 6.20 -3.76 15.33
N LEU A 75 5.98 -4.86 14.60
CA LEU A 75 5.08 -5.92 15.07
C LEU A 75 5.59 -6.53 16.39
N ASP A 76 6.91 -6.74 16.50
CA ASP A 76 7.53 -7.26 17.73
C ASP A 76 7.41 -6.26 18.88
N GLU A 77 7.58 -4.95 18.62
CA GLU A 77 7.38 -3.87 19.61
C GLU A 77 5.95 -3.83 20.16
N LEU A 78 4.96 -4.22 19.32
CA LEU A 78 3.55 -4.34 19.72
C LEU A 78 3.22 -5.69 20.38
N GLY A 79 4.13 -6.65 20.35
CA GLY A 79 3.88 -8.03 20.80
C GLY A 79 3.03 -8.84 19.80
N TRP A 80 2.88 -8.37 18.57
CA TRP A 80 2.10 -9.05 17.55
C TRP A 80 2.94 -10.09 16.82
N GLN A 81 2.74 -11.36 17.12
CA GLN A 81 3.40 -12.45 16.39
C GLN A 81 2.90 -12.53 14.96
N THR A 82 1.60 -12.38 14.76
CA THR A 82 0.95 -12.34 13.45
C THR A 82 -0.16 -11.29 13.46
N ALA A 83 -0.48 -10.75 12.25
CA ALA A 83 -1.58 -9.81 12.05
C ALA A 83 -2.30 -10.11 10.73
N HIS A 84 -3.51 -9.59 10.57
CA HIS A 84 -4.12 -9.44 9.24
C HIS A 84 -3.38 -8.32 8.51
N ILE A 85 -2.72 -8.64 7.40
CA ILE A 85 -1.85 -7.67 6.70
C ILE A 85 -2.58 -7.12 5.48
N VAL A 86 -2.70 -5.81 5.42
CA VAL A 86 -3.28 -5.06 4.31
C VAL A 86 -2.20 -4.18 3.71
N GLY A 87 -1.93 -4.31 2.41
CA GLY A 87 -0.92 -3.50 1.75
C GLY A 87 -1.37 -2.97 0.40
N ASN A 88 -1.13 -1.67 0.15
CA ASN A 88 -1.35 -1.08 -1.15
C ASN A 88 -0.02 -0.85 -1.88
N SER A 89 0.07 -1.24 -3.16
CA SER A 89 1.22 -0.99 -4.02
C SER A 89 2.54 -1.50 -3.41
N LEU A 90 3.49 -0.61 -3.06
CA LEU A 90 4.71 -0.97 -2.34
C LEU A 90 4.39 -1.67 -1.02
N GLY A 91 3.38 -1.19 -0.28
CA GLY A 91 2.91 -1.85 0.94
C GLY A 91 2.39 -3.27 0.66
N GLY A 92 1.79 -3.51 -0.50
CA GLY A 92 1.39 -4.85 -0.94
C GLY A 92 2.60 -5.76 -1.19
N TRP A 93 3.68 -5.24 -1.77
CA TRP A 93 4.94 -5.98 -1.90
C TRP A 93 5.52 -6.35 -0.52
N VAL A 94 5.57 -5.40 0.40
CA VAL A 94 6.03 -5.65 1.79
C VAL A 94 5.13 -6.68 2.48
N ALA A 95 3.82 -6.63 2.25
CA ALA A 95 2.86 -7.56 2.82
C ALA A 95 3.10 -9.02 2.37
N PHE A 96 3.43 -9.26 1.10
CA PHE A 96 3.84 -10.58 0.60
C PHE A 96 5.14 -11.06 1.25
N GLU A 97 6.12 -10.18 1.44
CA GLU A 97 7.38 -10.55 2.09
C GLU A 97 7.19 -10.86 3.59
N LEU A 98 6.27 -10.15 4.28
CA LEU A 98 5.90 -10.47 5.67
C LEU A 98 5.17 -11.81 5.77
N GLU A 99 4.32 -12.14 4.80
CA GLU A 99 3.68 -13.45 4.73
C GLU A 99 4.73 -14.57 4.66
N ARG A 100 5.74 -14.43 3.81
CA ARG A 100 6.86 -15.40 3.71
C ARG A 100 7.64 -15.58 5.00
N ARG A 101 7.65 -14.54 5.86
CA ARG A 101 8.27 -14.59 7.18
C ARG A 101 7.31 -15.13 8.26
N GLY A 102 6.11 -15.58 7.87
CA GLY A 102 5.12 -16.14 8.80
C GLY A 102 4.45 -15.09 9.69
N ARG A 103 4.45 -13.81 9.29
CA ARG A 103 3.86 -12.72 10.09
C ARG A 103 2.40 -12.46 9.75
N ALA A 104 1.84 -13.09 8.71
CA ALA A 104 0.47 -12.89 8.29
C ALA A 104 -0.49 -13.94 8.86
N LYS A 105 -1.68 -13.50 9.31
CA LYS A 105 -2.88 -14.34 9.51
C LYS A 105 -3.66 -14.44 8.21
N THR A 106 -3.84 -13.32 7.53
CA THR A 106 -4.42 -13.19 6.19
C THR A 106 -3.69 -12.09 5.45
N LEU A 107 -3.79 -12.09 4.14
CA LEU A 107 -3.17 -11.09 3.27
C LEU A 107 -4.20 -10.43 2.37
N THR A 108 -4.35 -9.11 2.46
CA THR A 108 -5.12 -8.28 1.51
C THR A 108 -4.15 -7.39 0.71
N ALA A 109 -3.93 -7.73 -0.55
CA ALA A 109 -3.04 -7.01 -1.44
C ALA A 109 -3.84 -6.11 -2.39
N ILE A 110 -3.76 -4.79 -2.22
CA ILE A 110 -4.50 -3.80 -3.01
C ILE A 110 -3.57 -3.22 -4.07
N ALA A 111 -3.86 -3.45 -5.35
CA ALA A 111 -3.04 -2.99 -6.46
C ALA A 111 -1.52 -3.15 -6.20
N PRO A 112 -1.05 -4.34 -5.80
CA PRO A 112 0.30 -4.53 -5.26
C PRO A 112 1.39 -4.29 -6.32
N ALA A 113 2.54 -3.79 -5.87
CA ALA A 113 3.76 -3.74 -6.67
C ALA A 113 4.42 -5.14 -6.72
N GLY A 114 5.34 -5.32 -7.67
CA GLY A 114 6.09 -6.57 -7.79
C GLY A 114 5.47 -7.62 -8.72
N GLY A 115 4.29 -7.34 -9.30
CA GLY A 115 3.62 -8.20 -10.27
C GLY A 115 4.27 -8.17 -11.65
N TRP A 116 5.56 -8.50 -11.74
CA TRP A 116 6.31 -8.49 -13.00
C TRP A 116 7.49 -9.47 -12.98
N SER A 117 7.88 -9.95 -14.15
CA SER A 117 9.16 -10.62 -14.34
C SER A 117 10.32 -9.63 -14.37
N GLN A 118 11.55 -10.13 -14.26
CA GLN A 118 12.76 -9.29 -14.19
C GLN A 118 12.87 -8.28 -15.36
N HIS A 119 12.46 -8.64 -16.56
CA HIS A 119 12.52 -7.82 -17.78
C HIS A 119 11.12 -7.48 -18.32
N SER A 120 10.22 -7.07 -17.45
CA SER A 120 8.84 -6.75 -17.80
C SER A 120 8.69 -5.31 -18.28
N VAL A 121 7.93 -5.12 -19.37
CA VAL A 121 7.52 -3.80 -19.84
C VAL A 121 6.79 -3.02 -18.74
N THR A 122 5.92 -3.68 -17.99
CA THR A 122 5.18 -3.05 -16.88
C THR A 122 6.11 -2.45 -15.84
N LYS A 123 7.21 -3.15 -15.50
CA LYS A 123 8.21 -2.64 -14.56
C LYS A 123 8.90 -1.36 -15.09
N TYR A 124 9.37 -1.41 -16.33
CA TYR A 124 10.06 -0.27 -16.92
C TYR A 124 9.14 0.93 -17.12
N GLU A 125 7.91 0.72 -17.58
CA GLU A 125 6.90 1.78 -17.69
C GLU A 125 6.60 2.42 -16.34
N THR A 126 6.47 1.62 -15.27
CA THR A 126 6.23 2.12 -13.92
C THR A 126 7.37 3.00 -13.45
N VAL A 127 8.61 2.51 -13.56
CA VAL A 127 9.79 3.29 -13.18
C VAL A 127 9.89 4.58 -14.00
N LEU A 128 9.64 4.51 -15.31
CA LEU A 128 9.67 5.68 -16.18
C LEU A 128 8.63 6.74 -15.78
N LYS A 129 7.40 6.32 -15.43
CA LYS A 129 6.36 7.25 -14.93
C LYS A 129 6.86 8.03 -13.71
N PHE A 130 7.48 7.35 -12.75
CA PHE A 130 8.04 8.01 -11.57
C PHE A 130 9.21 8.93 -11.94
N ILE A 131 10.14 8.51 -12.80
CA ILE A 131 11.25 9.35 -13.25
C ILE A 131 10.72 10.64 -13.92
N LEU A 132 9.75 10.51 -14.81
CA LEU A 132 9.13 11.65 -15.51
C LEU A 132 8.35 12.56 -14.54
N GLY A 133 7.83 12.04 -13.45
CA GLY A 133 7.20 12.80 -12.37
C GLY A 133 8.20 13.58 -11.48
N GLY A 134 9.47 13.20 -11.49
CA GLY A 134 10.51 13.78 -10.62
C GLY A 134 10.62 15.30 -10.67
N PRO A 135 10.69 15.94 -11.85
CA PRO A 135 10.74 17.41 -11.98
C PRO A 135 9.53 18.09 -11.34
N ALA A 136 8.33 17.51 -11.45
CA ALA A 136 7.13 18.05 -10.83
C ALA A 136 7.20 17.95 -9.29
N LEU A 137 7.78 16.86 -8.74
CA LEU A 137 8.01 16.72 -7.30
C LEU A 137 9.01 17.78 -6.80
N ILE A 138 10.08 18.05 -7.54
CA ILE A 138 11.05 19.10 -7.18
C ILE A 138 10.36 20.47 -7.16
N ALA A 139 9.58 20.80 -8.19
CA ALA A 139 8.83 22.06 -8.23
C ALA A 139 7.82 22.15 -7.07
N ALA A 140 7.10 21.07 -6.79
CA ALA A 140 6.14 21.01 -5.69
C ALA A 140 6.83 21.17 -4.33
N ARG A 141 8.04 20.65 -4.16
CA ARG A 141 8.83 20.83 -2.94
C ARG A 141 9.19 22.29 -2.69
N LEU A 142 9.50 23.06 -3.75
CA LEU A 142 9.86 24.48 -3.64
C LEU A 142 8.65 25.36 -3.28
N VAL A 143 7.46 25.03 -3.79
CA VAL A 143 6.21 25.78 -3.56
C VAL A 143 5.51 25.32 -2.27
N GLY A 144 5.70 24.07 -1.88
CA GLY A 144 5.04 23.43 -0.75
C GLY A 144 3.63 22.92 -1.05
N PRO A 145 2.93 22.33 -0.04
CA PRO A 145 1.63 21.66 -0.23
C PRO A 145 0.50 22.57 -0.76
N ARG A 146 0.66 23.89 -0.62
CA ARG A 146 -0.30 24.86 -1.18
C ARG A 146 -0.36 24.85 -2.70
N ILE A 147 0.60 24.20 -3.38
CA ILE A 147 0.60 24.04 -4.84
C ILE A 147 -0.69 23.41 -5.37
N ILE A 148 -1.39 22.60 -4.55
CA ILE A 148 -2.69 22.00 -4.94
C ILE A 148 -3.79 23.02 -5.20
N ASN A 149 -3.63 24.27 -4.77
CA ASN A 149 -4.55 25.36 -5.09
C ASN A 149 -4.47 25.76 -6.59
N LEU A 150 -3.39 25.36 -7.27
CA LEU A 150 -3.25 25.52 -8.71
C LEU A 150 -3.96 24.36 -9.42
N PRO A 151 -4.91 24.61 -10.35
CA PRO A 151 -5.71 23.56 -10.99
C PRO A 151 -4.87 22.48 -11.67
N PHE A 152 -3.77 22.88 -12.32
CA PHE A 152 -2.84 21.94 -12.97
C PHE A 152 -2.14 21.03 -11.97
N ALA A 153 -1.62 21.58 -10.86
CA ALA A 153 -0.93 20.81 -9.84
C ALA A 153 -1.90 19.87 -9.10
N ARG A 154 -3.13 20.35 -8.83
CA ARG A 154 -4.19 19.51 -8.28
C ARG A 154 -4.49 18.33 -9.20
N ARG A 155 -4.63 18.56 -10.51
CA ARG A 155 -4.85 17.50 -11.49
C ARG A 155 -3.69 16.49 -11.51
N LEU A 156 -2.46 16.95 -11.38
CA LEU A 156 -1.28 16.08 -11.32
C LEU A 156 -1.26 15.24 -10.03
N ALA A 157 -1.56 15.84 -8.88
CA ALA A 157 -1.64 15.15 -7.60
C ALA A 157 -2.75 14.09 -7.55
N THR A 158 -3.82 14.28 -8.34
CA THR A 158 -4.93 13.32 -8.44
C THR A 158 -4.72 12.22 -9.49
N LEU A 159 -3.60 12.20 -10.22
CA LEU A 159 -3.35 11.14 -11.22
C LEU A 159 -3.40 9.71 -10.68
N PRO A 160 -2.88 9.41 -9.46
CA PRO A 160 -3.01 8.09 -8.88
C PRO A 160 -4.42 7.76 -8.39
N VAL A 161 -5.27 8.79 -8.26
CA VAL A 161 -6.63 8.72 -7.72
C VAL A 161 -7.59 9.04 -8.87
N SER A 162 -8.40 8.08 -9.29
CA SER A 162 -9.29 8.21 -10.46
C SER A 162 -10.76 8.35 -10.08
N GLY A 163 -11.03 8.76 -8.85
CA GLY A 163 -12.30 8.65 -8.18
C GLY A 163 -13.49 9.40 -8.79
N PRO A 164 -14.69 9.07 -8.31
CA PRO A 164 -15.93 9.73 -8.63
C PRO A 164 -15.94 11.21 -8.18
N ALA A 165 -17.04 11.90 -8.44
CA ALA A 165 -17.19 13.35 -8.27
C ALA A 165 -16.75 13.92 -6.90
N ASP A 166 -16.78 13.10 -5.85
CA ASP A 166 -16.43 13.52 -4.50
C ASP A 166 -14.91 13.53 -4.22
N GLY A 167 -14.11 12.80 -4.99
CA GLY A 167 -12.64 12.78 -4.97
C GLY A 167 -11.98 12.80 -3.58
N PRO A 168 -10.64 12.75 -3.50
CA PRO A 168 -9.94 12.87 -2.23
C PRO A 168 -10.10 14.29 -1.64
N ARG A 169 -10.20 14.37 -0.32
CA ARG A 169 -10.30 15.64 0.40
C ARG A 169 -9.04 16.49 0.19
N ASP A 170 -9.17 17.80 0.32
CA ASP A 170 -8.02 18.72 0.18
C ASP A 170 -6.88 18.40 1.16
N VAL A 171 -7.20 17.93 2.37
CA VAL A 171 -6.20 17.50 3.34
C VAL A 171 -5.42 16.30 2.83
N ASP A 172 -6.09 15.32 2.22
CA ASP A 172 -5.44 14.13 1.68
C ASP A 172 -4.52 14.46 0.50
N LEU A 173 -4.93 15.39 -0.36
CA LEU A 173 -4.08 15.88 -1.46
C LEU A 173 -2.86 16.65 -0.98
N ARG A 174 -2.99 17.44 0.09
CA ARG A 174 -1.85 18.13 0.73
C ARG A 174 -0.88 17.13 1.34
N ASP A 175 -1.39 16.14 2.06
CA ASP A 175 -0.59 15.06 2.62
C ASP A 175 0.15 14.30 1.52
N LEU A 176 -0.51 13.94 0.40
CA LEU A 176 0.12 13.27 -0.74
C LEU A 176 1.29 14.09 -1.33
N VAL A 177 1.09 15.40 -1.52
CA VAL A 177 2.15 16.27 -2.05
C VAL A 177 3.31 16.40 -1.06
N GLU A 178 3.02 16.59 0.22
CA GLU A 178 4.04 16.70 1.27
C GLU A 178 4.84 15.40 1.39
N ASP A 179 4.17 14.27 1.47
CA ASP A 179 4.79 12.96 1.61
C ASP A 179 5.65 12.62 0.39
N ALA A 180 5.13 12.85 -0.83
CA ALA A 180 5.87 12.57 -2.06
C ALA A 180 7.10 13.46 -2.22
N THR A 181 6.99 14.74 -1.91
CA THR A 181 8.10 15.71 -2.07
C THR A 181 9.21 15.55 -1.02
N HIS A 182 8.92 14.88 0.10
CA HIS A 182 9.88 14.64 1.18
C HIS A 182 10.26 13.16 1.35
N CYS A 183 9.93 12.30 0.39
CA CYS A 183 10.33 10.90 0.40
C CYS A 183 11.85 10.77 0.16
N HIS A 184 12.60 10.46 1.22
CA HIS A 184 14.07 10.32 1.14
C HIS A 184 14.50 9.09 0.34
N ALA A 185 13.68 8.05 0.33
CA ALA A 185 13.96 6.80 -0.38
C ALA A 185 13.63 6.85 -1.88
N TYR A 186 13.13 7.99 -2.41
CA TYR A 186 12.62 8.09 -3.77
C TYR A 186 13.56 7.47 -4.83
N LEU A 187 14.76 8.01 -4.99
CA LEU A 187 15.70 7.52 -5.99
C LEU A 187 16.22 6.11 -5.67
N GLN A 188 16.41 5.81 -4.39
CA GLN A 188 16.92 4.51 -3.95
C GLN A 188 15.95 3.39 -4.32
N LEU A 189 14.66 3.56 -4.02
CA LEU A 189 13.63 2.58 -4.34
C LEU A 189 13.41 2.43 -5.85
N LEU A 190 13.52 3.52 -6.64
CA LEU A 190 13.46 3.41 -8.11
C LEU A 190 14.62 2.58 -8.67
N VAL A 191 15.86 2.83 -8.20
CA VAL A 191 17.03 2.06 -8.63
C VAL A 191 16.91 0.59 -8.21
N LYS A 192 16.41 0.33 -6.98
CA LYS A 192 16.17 -1.04 -6.52
C LYS A 192 15.11 -1.74 -7.37
N THR A 193 13.99 -1.08 -7.66
CA THR A 193 12.93 -1.64 -8.53
C THR A 193 13.47 -2.08 -9.88
N LEU A 194 14.38 -1.33 -10.49
CA LEU A 194 15.01 -1.72 -11.75
C LEU A 194 15.82 -3.02 -11.64
N ARG A 195 16.48 -3.24 -10.50
CA ARG A 195 17.38 -4.38 -10.29
C ARG A 195 16.68 -5.62 -9.75
N MET A 196 15.54 -5.44 -9.07
CA MET A 196 14.81 -6.56 -8.46
C MET A 196 14.02 -7.35 -9.50
N PRO A 197 13.99 -8.69 -9.38
CA PRO A 197 12.90 -9.46 -9.97
C PRO A 197 11.57 -8.99 -9.35
N GLY A 198 10.45 -9.41 -9.90
CA GLY A 198 9.17 -9.27 -9.23
C GLY A 198 9.06 -10.19 -8.02
N LEU A 199 7.88 -10.24 -7.44
CA LEU A 199 7.55 -11.23 -6.41
C LEU A 199 7.67 -12.64 -7.00
N LEU A 200 8.35 -13.51 -6.29
CA LEU A 200 8.54 -14.92 -6.67
C LEU A 200 7.66 -15.79 -5.77
N GLU A 201 7.42 -17.04 -6.21
CA GLU A 201 6.79 -18.07 -5.37
C GLU A 201 5.39 -17.72 -4.84
N LEU A 202 4.62 -16.92 -5.58
CA LEU A 202 3.26 -16.54 -5.18
C LEU A 202 2.31 -17.74 -5.03
N ALA A 203 2.57 -18.84 -5.71
CA ALA A 203 1.79 -20.07 -5.61
C ALA A 203 1.95 -20.79 -4.26
N SER A 204 2.98 -20.47 -3.48
CA SER A 204 3.30 -21.10 -2.19
C SER A 204 2.78 -20.33 -0.97
N LEU A 205 1.89 -19.34 -1.17
CA LEU A 205 1.29 -18.59 -0.07
C LEU A 205 0.53 -19.53 0.88
N GLY A 206 0.88 -19.47 2.16
CA GLY A 206 0.35 -20.34 3.20
C GLY A 206 -0.89 -19.82 3.91
N VAL A 207 -1.29 -18.54 3.66
CA VAL A 207 -2.42 -17.90 4.34
C VAL A 207 -3.53 -17.51 3.35
N PRO A 208 -4.77 -17.39 3.84
CA PRO A 208 -5.86 -16.85 3.02
C PRO A 208 -5.46 -15.49 2.44
N THR A 209 -5.55 -15.37 1.13
CA THR A 209 -5.08 -14.21 0.39
C THR A 209 -6.19 -13.61 -0.47
N GLN A 210 -6.33 -12.28 -0.43
CA GLN A 210 -7.22 -11.50 -1.27
C GLN A 210 -6.42 -10.51 -2.13
N LEU A 211 -6.64 -10.53 -3.43
CA LEU A 211 -6.11 -9.57 -4.39
C LEU A 211 -7.21 -8.56 -4.75
N VAL A 212 -6.97 -7.28 -4.52
CA VAL A 212 -7.87 -6.21 -4.94
C VAL A 212 -7.31 -5.52 -6.18
N VAL A 213 -8.02 -5.63 -7.29
CA VAL A 213 -7.69 -5.04 -8.59
C VAL A 213 -8.49 -3.77 -8.78
N CYS A 214 -7.83 -2.67 -9.12
CA CYS A 214 -8.45 -1.37 -9.37
C CYS A 214 -8.52 -1.09 -10.87
N GLY A 215 -9.75 -0.97 -11.42
CA GLY A 215 -9.98 -0.88 -12.86
C GLY A 215 -9.48 0.43 -13.49
N ARG A 216 -9.41 1.52 -12.71
CA ARG A 216 -8.89 2.82 -13.16
C ARG A 216 -7.47 3.11 -12.69
N ASP A 217 -6.74 2.09 -12.26
CA ASP A 217 -5.35 2.22 -11.85
C ASP A 217 -4.48 2.72 -13.01
N ARG A 218 -3.88 3.90 -12.84
CA ARG A 218 -2.97 4.51 -13.82
C ARG A 218 -1.51 4.19 -13.57
N VAL A 219 -1.18 3.66 -12.39
CA VAL A 219 0.17 3.20 -12.05
C VAL A 219 0.36 1.80 -12.63
N PHE A 220 -0.57 0.89 -12.34
CA PHE A 220 -0.61 -0.49 -12.85
C PHE A 220 -1.90 -0.72 -13.66
N PRO A 221 -1.98 -0.24 -14.93
CA PRO A 221 -3.20 -0.33 -15.71
C PRO A 221 -3.68 -1.77 -15.91
N ALA A 222 -4.96 -2.00 -15.58
CA ALA A 222 -5.61 -3.28 -15.84
C ALA A 222 -5.77 -3.55 -17.37
N PRO A 223 -5.76 -4.79 -17.83
CA PRO A 223 -5.47 -6.02 -17.08
C PRO A 223 -3.96 -6.29 -16.92
N ARG A 224 -3.11 -5.57 -17.65
CA ARG A 224 -1.66 -5.86 -17.76
C ARG A 224 -0.93 -5.72 -16.42
N GLY A 225 -1.29 -4.71 -15.61
CA GLY A 225 -0.66 -4.44 -14.33
C GLY A 225 -0.89 -5.54 -13.30
N HIS A 226 -1.97 -6.31 -13.44
CA HIS A 226 -2.36 -7.34 -12.46
C HIS A 226 -2.21 -8.76 -13.00
N ARG A 227 -1.98 -8.94 -14.32
CA ARG A 227 -1.90 -10.25 -14.97
C ARG A 227 -0.89 -11.19 -14.31
N TYR A 228 0.22 -10.66 -13.83
CA TYR A 228 1.23 -11.48 -13.17
C TYR A 228 0.66 -12.13 -11.92
N PHE A 229 -0.02 -11.37 -11.07
CA PHE A 229 -0.67 -11.91 -9.86
C PHE A 229 -1.75 -12.92 -10.22
N LEU A 230 -2.63 -12.59 -11.16
CA LEU A 230 -3.71 -13.48 -11.61
C LEU A 230 -3.21 -14.82 -12.14
N ASN A 231 -2.01 -14.86 -12.69
CA ASN A 231 -1.42 -16.07 -13.27
C ASN A 231 -0.56 -16.88 -12.27
N HIS A 232 -0.19 -16.33 -11.13
CA HIS A 232 0.77 -16.94 -10.21
C HIS A 232 0.26 -17.11 -8.78
N LEU A 233 -0.82 -16.42 -8.40
CA LEU A 233 -1.46 -16.66 -7.11
C LEU A 233 -2.11 -18.04 -7.10
N PRO A 234 -2.22 -18.69 -5.92
CA PRO A 234 -2.93 -19.97 -5.81
C PRO A 234 -4.41 -19.78 -6.15
N ASP A 235 -5.06 -20.84 -6.64
CA ASP A 235 -6.49 -20.84 -7.00
C ASP A 235 -7.41 -20.51 -5.78
N THR A 236 -6.89 -20.66 -4.58
CA THR A 236 -7.57 -20.31 -3.33
C THR A 236 -7.57 -18.80 -3.04
N ALA A 237 -6.78 -18.00 -3.76
CA ALA A 237 -6.76 -16.56 -3.59
C ALA A 237 -8.05 -15.93 -4.13
N GLU A 238 -8.69 -15.09 -3.31
CA GLU A 238 -9.86 -14.33 -3.74
C GLU A 238 -9.44 -13.13 -4.58
N VAL A 239 -10.15 -12.84 -5.66
CA VAL A 239 -9.92 -11.66 -6.50
C VAL A 239 -11.15 -10.75 -6.42
N ILE A 240 -10.93 -9.50 -6.01
CA ILE A 240 -11.94 -8.46 -5.96
C ILE A 240 -11.62 -7.38 -6.99
N GLU A 241 -12.54 -7.13 -7.90
CA GLU A 241 -12.41 -6.07 -8.91
C GLU A 241 -13.18 -4.81 -8.48
N LEU A 242 -12.50 -3.67 -8.44
CA LEU A 242 -13.05 -2.36 -8.13
C LEU A 242 -12.90 -1.45 -9.36
N ASP A 243 -13.77 -1.65 -10.35
CA ASP A 243 -13.68 -1.06 -11.70
C ASP A 243 -13.62 0.46 -11.71
N ALA A 244 -14.29 1.12 -10.75
CA ALA A 244 -14.38 2.58 -10.71
C ALA A 244 -13.21 3.25 -9.99
N LEU A 245 -12.33 2.50 -9.29
CA LEU A 245 -11.32 3.03 -8.39
C LEU A 245 -9.92 3.03 -9.02
N GLY A 246 -9.10 3.99 -8.60
CA GLY A 246 -7.70 4.14 -9.01
C GLY A 246 -6.71 3.46 -8.08
N HIS A 247 -5.44 3.87 -8.17
CA HIS A 247 -4.33 3.21 -7.49
C HIS A 247 -4.34 3.32 -5.96
N ILE A 248 -4.95 4.37 -5.40
CA ILE A 248 -5.04 4.64 -3.96
C ILE A 248 -6.52 4.66 -3.55
N PRO A 249 -7.22 3.51 -3.61
CA PRO A 249 -8.67 3.46 -3.49
C PRO A 249 -9.18 3.83 -2.08
N MET A 250 -8.34 3.77 -1.05
CA MET A 250 -8.68 4.18 0.31
C MET A 250 -8.94 5.70 0.43
N LEU A 251 -8.44 6.51 -0.50
CA LEU A 251 -8.75 7.94 -0.56
C LEU A 251 -10.00 8.25 -1.40
N GLU A 252 -10.41 7.32 -2.26
CA GLU A 252 -11.54 7.49 -3.18
C GLU A 252 -12.84 6.95 -2.60
N ALA A 253 -12.77 5.80 -1.95
CA ALA A 253 -13.91 5.09 -1.40
C ALA A 253 -13.53 4.37 -0.09
N PRO A 254 -13.18 5.12 0.99
CA PRO A 254 -12.69 4.53 2.23
C PRO A 254 -13.67 3.50 2.82
N GLY A 255 -14.98 3.79 2.82
CA GLY A 255 -15.99 2.84 3.31
C GLY A 255 -15.98 1.53 2.54
N ARG A 256 -15.85 1.57 1.20
CA ARG A 256 -15.77 0.35 0.39
C ARG A 256 -14.53 -0.47 0.70
N ILE A 257 -13.40 0.19 0.95
CA ILE A 257 -12.15 -0.50 1.32
C ILE A 257 -12.26 -1.08 2.73
N THR A 258 -12.89 -0.35 3.66
CA THR A 258 -13.19 -0.86 5.01
C THR A 258 -14.01 -2.15 4.93
N ASP A 259 -15.10 -2.16 4.15
CA ASP A 259 -15.95 -3.35 3.97
C ASP A 259 -15.17 -4.51 3.37
N VAL A 260 -14.39 -4.28 2.31
CA VAL A 260 -13.56 -5.31 1.66
C VAL A 260 -12.59 -5.97 2.64
N ILE A 261 -11.95 -5.17 3.51
CA ILE A 261 -11.02 -5.68 4.51
C ILE A 261 -11.77 -6.44 5.61
N ALA A 262 -12.80 -5.81 6.20
CA ALA A 262 -13.54 -6.38 7.33
C ALA A 262 -14.24 -7.70 6.96
N ASP A 263 -14.93 -7.72 5.81
CA ASP A 263 -15.63 -8.90 5.32
C ASP A 263 -14.67 -10.07 5.06
N PHE A 264 -13.47 -9.78 4.53
CA PHE A 264 -12.48 -10.81 4.29
C PHE A 264 -11.95 -11.41 5.59
N VAL A 265 -11.57 -10.57 6.55
CA VAL A 265 -11.11 -11.03 7.88
C VAL A 265 -12.19 -11.84 8.58
N ASP A 266 -13.44 -11.37 8.57
CA ASP A 266 -14.57 -12.06 9.21
C ASP A 266 -14.84 -13.44 8.60
N ARG A 267 -14.72 -13.60 7.29
CA ARG A 267 -14.89 -14.91 6.64
C ARG A 267 -13.82 -15.90 7.07
N GLN A 268 -12.59 -15.44 7.29
CA GLN A 268 -11.47 -16.31 7.69
C GLN A 268 -11.46 -16.64 9.18
N GLY A 269 -12.08 -15.79 10.03
CA GLY A 269 -12.23 -16.05 11.47
C GLY A 269 -13.35 -17.01 11.83
N ARG A 270 -14.25 -17.36 10.89
CA ARG A 270 -15.33 -18.32 11.15
C ARG A 270 -14.80 -19.75 11.00
N PRO A 271 -15.01 -20.66 12.00
CA PRO A 271 -14.71 -22.05 11.79
C PRO A 271 -15.51 -22.54 10.56
N GLN A 272 -14.82 -23.15 9.59
CA GLN A 272 -15.50 -23.84 8.50
C GLN A 272 -16.45 -24.86 9.14
N GLN A 273 -17.76 -24.60 9.06
CA GLN A 273 -18.74 -25.62 9.39
C GLN A 273 -18.49 -26.79 8.44
N ALA A 274 -17.99 -27.89 8.99
CA ALA A 274 -17.83 -29.12 8.24
C ALA A 274 -19.19 -29.46 7.63
N ILE A 275 -19.27 -29.40 6.32
CA ILE A 275 -20.42 -29.91 5.58
C ILE A 275 -20.34 -31.42 5.75
N SER A 276 -21.17 -31.94 6.66
CA SER A 276 -21.38 -33.39 6.90
C SER A 276 -22.22 -34.00 5.80
#